data_e9883afb570f558ba1cd29caaa9a92b7
#
_entry.id   e9883afb570f558ba1cd29caaa9a92b7
#
_cell.length_a   1.000
_cell.length_b   1.000
_cell.length_c   1.000
_cell.angle_alpha   90.00
_cell.angle_beta   90.00
_cell.angle_gamma   90.00
#
_symmetry.space_group_name_H-M   'P 1'
#
loop_
_entity.id
_entity.type
_entity.pdbx_description
1 polymer ?
#
loop_
_entity_poly.entity_id
_entity_poly.type
_entity_poly.pdbx_seq_one_letter_code
_entity_poly.pdbx_strand_id
1 'polypeptide(L)'
;MANTTREKLFTEFPPVPTEKWEEVITADLKGADYERKLVWRTGEGFNVRPYYRAENLEGIRFLGSQAGEFPYVRGTRSHNRWRVHQTVEVKCPREANAEALKLLNSGVDSLGFSIAKEGFTAEELDQLLAGISIPAIEMVFCGAQTGSIAELVIAKLEKEGTASEAHVAFSIDPLVKGLSQKGDFCSPNGEKCFAKIASLIEKTREYKHIRIVTVSASIFSNAGSTIVEELAFALSAGNDYIARLTDAGVDAELAARKLRFSFSVTSNYFLEIAKFRAARMLWANIVKGYNPSKNCACKMHIHARTADWNQTVYDPYVNMLRGTTEAMSATIAGVHSLEVTPFDAAFESPTEFSKRIARNVELLLKHESHFDQVVDPAGGSYYVENLTQSIAAEAWKLFLEIEEKGGYAEAYKAGFIKERVEASAAAKDKAIATRRQTLLGANQFPNFTEVAPKEITAEAVTRPAAEGNVLTPYRGAMAFEAMRLHVDRSGKQPKAFMLTCGNLAMARARAQFSCNFFACAGIRVQDNTFFKSIEEGVKAALESKAEIVVVCASDDDYAEAAPKVKELLAGKAILVVAGAPACAPELEAQGITNFISVKSNVLETLKFYLKEMGI
;
A
#
# COMPACT_ATOMS: atom_id res chain seq x y z
N MET A 1 53.15 13.32 -21.33
CA MET A 1 51.77 12.89 -21.01
C MET A 1 51.06 12.70 -22.34
N ALA A 2 50.85 11.47 -22.76
CA ALA A 2 50.18 11.16 -24.00
C ALA A 2 48.69 11.50 -23.87
N ASN A 3 48.25 12.45 -24.69
CA ASN A 3 46.86 12.81 -24.84
C ASN A 3 46.16 11.71 -25.62
N THR A 4 45.78 10.63 -24.95
CA THR A 4 44.93 9.59 -25.54
C THR A 4 43.53 10.14 -25.68
N THR A 5 43.23 10.78 -26.79
CA THR A 5 41.85 11.01 -27.25
C THR A 5 41.19 9.64 -27.29
N ARG A 6 40.35 9.36 -26.29
CA ARG A 6 39.49 8.16 -26.31
C ARG A 6 38.58 8.29 -27.51
N GLU A 7 38.82 7.44 -28.52
CA GLU A 7 37.88 7.28 -29.63
C GLU A 7 36.51 6.90 -29.09
N LYS A 8 35.47 7.66 -29.47
CA LYS A 8 34.09 7.32 -29.08
C LYS A 8 33.70 6.05 -29.85
N LEU A 9 33.33 5.02 -29.14
CA LEU A 9 32.78 3.80 -29.74
C LEU A 9 31.40 4.08 -30.35
N PHE A 10 31.03 3.32 -31.39
CA PHE A 10 29.69 3.37 -32.02
C PHE A 10 29.31 4.72 -32.65
N THR A 11 30.29 5.45 -33.17
CA THR A 11 30.05 6.73 -33.90
C THR A 11 29.25 6.54 -35.19
N GLU A 12 29.22 5.33 -35.74
CA GLU A 12 28.39 4.91 -36.88
C GLU A 12 26.89 4.77 -36.52
N PHE A 13 26.55 4.76 -35.24
CA PHE A 13 25.17 4.71 -34.75
C PHE A 13 24.84 6.03 -34.01
N PRO A 14 24.45 7.08 -34.72
CA PRO A 14 24.12 8.35 -34.09
C PRO A 14 22.89 8.19 -33.18
N PRO A 15 22.84 8.91 -32.06
CA PRO A 15 21.66 8.91 -31.18
C PRO A 15 20.39 9.31 -31.96
N VAL A 16 19.34 8.52 -31.79
CA VAL A 16 18.01 8.83 -32.36
C VAL A 16 17.35 9.87 -31.44
N PRO A 17 16.92 11.05 -31.93
CA PRO A 17 16.21 12.04 -31.13
C PRO A 17 14.82 11.55 -30.74
N THR A 18 14.28 12.09 -29.66
CA THR A 18 12.97 11.68 -29.09
C THR A 18 11.84 11.90 -30.09
N GLU A 19 11.87 13.00 -30.82
CA GLU A 19 10.87 13.35 -31.83
C GLU A 19 10.73 12.25 -32.88
N LYS A 20 11.87 11.76 -33.39
CA LYS A 20 11.87 10.68 -34.39
C LYS A 20 11.35 9.37 -33.81
N TRP A 21 11.61 9.10 -32.53
CA TRP A 21 11.08 7.93 -31.84
C TRP A 21 9.56 8.02 -31.66
N GLU A 22 9.06 9.19 -31.25
CA GLU A 22 7.64 9.46 -31.07
C GLU A 22 6.86 9.46 -32.39
N GLU A 23 7.50 9.89 -33.51
CA GLU A 23 6.91 9.75 -34.86
C GLU A 23 6.63 8.28 -35.20
N VAL A 24 7.60 7.38 -34.95
CA VAL A 24 7.43 5.94 -35.20
C VAL A 24 6.34 5.35 -34.30
N ILE A 25 6.36 5.69 -33.00
CA ILE A 25 5.31 5.24 -32.07
C ILE A 25 3.93 5.69 -32.54
N THR A 26 3.79 6.94 -32.97
CA THR A 26 2.53 7.50 -33.46
C THR A 26 2.05 6.78 -34.72
N ALA A 27 2.97 6.45 -35.63
CA ALA A 27 2.65 5.65 -36.82
C ALA A 27 2.17 4.24 -36.46
N ASP A 28 2.83 3.58 -35.48
CA ASP A 28 2.47 2.24 -35.01
C ASP A 28 1.13 2.22 -34.28
N LEU A 29 0.74 3.33 -33.66
CA LEU A 29 -0.56 3.49 -33.00
C LEU A 29 -1.75 3.58 -34.00
N LYS A 30 -1.49 3.70 -35.31
CA LYS A 30 -2.51 3.70 -36.39
C LYS A 30 -3.66 4.68 -36.14
N GLY A 31 -3.32 5.89 -35.70
CA GLY A 31 -4.31 6.95 -35.42
C GLY A 31 -4.90 6.92 -34.01
N ALA A 32 -4.48 6.01 -33.14
CA ALA A 32 -4.86 6.08 -31.73
C ALA A 32 -4.04 7.17 -31.03
N ASP A 33 -4.69 7.90 -30.13
CA ASP A 33 -4.09 8.98 -29.34
C ASP A 33 -3.02 8.45 -28.38
N TYR A 34 -1.81 9.02 -28.44
CA TYR A 34 -0.63 8.63 -27.66
C TYR A 34 -0.88 8.76 -26.14
N GLU A 35 -1.38 9.93 -25.71
CA GLU A 35 -1.62 10.21 -24.30
C GLU A 35 -2.67 9.27 -23.69
N ARG A 36 -3.67 8.90 -24.47
CA ARG A 36 -4.73 7.97 -24.01
C ARG A 36 -4.27 6.52 -23.95
N LYS A 37 -3.36 6.11 -24.85
CA LYS A 37 -2.98 4.69 -25.00
C LYS A 37 -1.77 4.30 -24.18
N LEU A 38 -0.78 5.20 -24.07
CA LEU A 38 0.53 4.87 -23.53
C LEU A 38 0.86 5.58 -22.21
N VAL A 39 0.25 6.74 -21.94
CA VAL A 39 0.52 7.49 -20.72
C VAL A 39 -0.35 6.99 -19.58
N TRP A 40 0.29 6.54 -18.51
CA TRP A 40 -0.41 6.12 -17.30
C TRP A 40 -0.83 7.33 -16.47
N ARG A 41 -2.13 7.52 -16.33
CA ARG A 41 -2.73 8.51 -15.44
C ARG A 41 -2.77 7.93 -14.04
N THR A 42 -1.85 8.36 -13.19
CA THR A 42 -1.80 7.91 -11.80
C THR A 42 -2.89 8.57 -10.95
N GLY A 43 -3.16 8.01 -9.78
CA GLY A 43 -3.96 8.70 -8.74
C GLY A 43 -3.16 9.72 -7.93
N GLU A 44 -1.86 9.92 -8.26
CA GLU A 44 -0.91 10.71 -7.47
C GLU A 44 -0.83 12.20 -7.88
N GLY A 45 -1.67 12.65 -8.82
CA GLY A 45 -1.67 14.04 -9.30
C GLY A 45 -0.76 14.29 -10.51
N PHE A 46 -0.01 13.31 -10.98
CA PHE A 46 0.84 13.39 -12.17
C PHE A 46 0.70 12.17 -13.07
N ASN A 47 1.14 12.32 -14.31
CA ASN A 47 1.15 11.26 -15.31
C ASN A 47 2.53 10.63 -15.45
N VAL A 48 2.56 9.34 -15.77
CA VAL A 48 3.79 8.57 -16.01
C VAL A 48 3.87 8.20 -17.47
N ARG A 49 4.97 8.58 -18.12
CA ARG A 49 5.24 8.25 -19.52
C ARG A 49 5.68 6.81 -19.68
N PRO A 50 5.49 6.19 -20.87
CA PRO A 50 5.87 4.80 -21.11
C PRO A 50 7.39 4.58 -21.11
N TYR A 51 8.19 5.63 -21.30
CA TYR A 51 9.65 5.60 -21.25
C TYR A 51 10.22 6.97 -20.83
N TYR A 52 11.46 6.95 -20.36
CA TYR A 52 12.23 8.12 -19.95
C TYR A 52 13.64 8.04 -20.55
N ARG A 53 14.21 9.19 -20.90
CA ARG A 53 15.53 9.33 -21.53
C ARG A 53 16.40 10.31 -20.77
N ALA A 54 17.65 10.48 -21.21
CA ALA A 54 18.62 11.36 -20.55
C ALA A 54 18.14 12.82 -20.43
N GLU A 55 17.46 13.33 -21.47
CA GLU A 55 16.90 14.69 -21.45
C GLU A 55 15.84 14.90 -20.36
N ASN A 56 15.15 13.86 -19.92
CA ASN A 56 14.19 13.94 -18.82
C ASN A 56 14.85 14.15 -17.45
N LEU A 57 16.17 14.05 -17.35
CA LEU A 57 16.93 14.42 -16.15
C LEU A 57 17.30 15.91 -16.10
N GLU A 58 17.13 16.64 -17.18
CA GLU A 58 17.45 18.07 -17.23
C GLU A 58 16.60 18.82 -16.22
N GLY A 59 17.24 19.70 -15.43
CA GLY A 59 16.59 20.49 -14.38
C GLY A 59 16.40 19.77 -13.03
N ILE A 60 16.68 18.48 -12.93
CA ILE A 60 16.65 17.75 -11.64
C ILE A 60 17.92 18.10 -10.85
N ARG A 61 17.75 18.87 -9.77
CA ARG A 61 18.88 19.46 -9.02
C ARG A 61 19.61 18.50 -8.09
N PHE A 62 19.00 17.38 -7.69
CA PHE A 62 19.55 16.47 -6.69
C PHE A 62 20.37 15.30 -7.28
N LEU A 63 20.55 15.21 -8.60
CA LEU A 63 21.25 14.10 -9.26
C LEU A 63 22.69 13.93 -8.80
N GLY A 64 23.39 15.02 -8.48
CA GLY A 64 24.77 15.01 -7.99
C GLY A 64 24.95 14.64 -6.52
N SER A 65 23.85 14.49 -5.75
CA SER A 65 23.92 14.20 -4.31
C SER A 65 24.49 12.81 -4.05
N GLN A 66 25.27 12.68 -2.98
CA GLN A 66 25.82 11.39 -2.53
C GLN A 66 25.00 10.82 -1.37
N ALA A 67 25.11 9.49 -1.14
CA ALA A 67 24.50 8.86 0.02
C ALA A 67 25.10 9.41 1.31
N GLY A 68 24.25 9.74 2.27
CA GLY A 68 24.68 10.34 3.56
C GLY A 68 24.87 11.86 3.54
N GLU A 69 24.76 12.51 2.38
CA GLU A 69 24.89 13.96 2.19
C GLU A 69 23.51 14.64 2.02
N PHE A 70 23.43 15.88 2.49
CA PHE A 70 22.24 16.73 2.28
C PHE A 70 21.95 16.92 0.78
N PRO A 71 20.70 16.81 0.31
CA PRO A 71 19.44 16.66 1.05
C PRO A 71 19.00 15.22 1.29
N TYR A 72 19.87 14.24 1.35
CA TYR A 72 19.66 12.84 1.69
C TYR A 72 18.75 12.06 0.75
N VAL A 73 18.54 12.51 -0.46
CA VAL A 73 17.70 11.82 -1.45
C VAL A 73 18.15 10.36 -1.65
N ARG A 74 19.46 10.12 -1.68
CA ARG A 74 20.06 8.79 -1.87
C ARG A 74 20.23 7.99 -0.56
N GLY A 75 19.78 8.51 0.56
CA GLY A 75 19.87 7.85 1.87
C GLY A 75 20.58 8.71 2.91
N THR A 76 20.27 8.45 4.16
CA THR A 76 20.83 9.18 5.32
C THR A 76 22.14 8.57 5.86
N ARG A 77 22.54 7.41 5.28
CA ARG A 77 23.69 6.59 5.72
C ARG A 77 24.54 6.20 4.51
N SER A 78 25.80 5.80 4.76
CA SER A 78 26.72 5.26 3.74
C SER A 78 26.55 3.75 3.49
N HIS A 79 25.57 3.12 4.14
CA HIS A 79 25.26 1.69 4.00
C HIS A 79 23.75 1.48 3.96
N ASN A 80 23.30 0.37 3.38
CA ASN A 80 21.89 0.03 3.22
C ASN A 80 21.38 -1.03 4.21
N ARG A 81 22.04 -1.23 5.35
CA ARG A 81 21.62 -2.20 6.36
C ARG A 81 20.38 -1.68 7.08
N TRP A 82 19.23 -2.32 6.86
CA TRP A 82 18.02 -2.09 7.63
C TRP A 82 17.94 -3.06 8.80
N ARG A 83 17.09 -2.74 9.77
CA ARG A 83 16.76 -3.62 10.89
C ARG A 83 15.52 -4.43 10.55
N VAL A 84 15.60 -5.75 10.79
CA VAL A 84 14.47 -6.68 10.65
C VAL A 84 13.60 -6.51 11.89
N HIS A 85 12.39 -5.95 11.68
CA HIS A 85 11.50 -5.60 12.78
C HIS A 85 10.37 -6.62 12.92
N GLN A 86 10.07 -6.98 14.16
CA GLN A 86 8.87 -7.75 14.49
C GLN A 86 8.27 -7.28 15.81
N THR A 87 6.93 -7.09 15.80
CA THR A 87 6.19 -6.62 16.97
C THR A 87 5.67 -7.80 17.80
N VAL A 88 5.84 -7.73 19.13
CA VAL A 88 5.34 -8.65 20.14
C VAL A 88 4.22 -7.97 20.92
N GLU A 89 3.05 -8.61 21.05
CA GLU A 89 1.99 -8.17 21.93
C GLU A 89 2.27 -8.54 23.38
N VAL A 90 2.35 -7.56 24.26
CA VAL A 90 2.66 -7.77 25.68
C VAL A 90 1.39 -7.92 26.49
N LYS A 91 0.86 -9.15 26.54
CA LYS A 91 -0.25 -9.54 27.45
C LYS A 91 0.30 -9.98 28.81
N CYS A 92 1.37 -10.76 28.80
CA CYS A 92 2.14 -11.18 29.97
C CYS A 92 3.63 -10.88 29.71
N PRO A 93 4.33 -10.11 30.57
CA PRO A 93 5.72 -9.73 30.35
C PRO A 93 6.68 -10.92 30.19
N ARG A 94 6.50 -12.00 30.93
CA ARG A 94 7.35 -13.20 30.86
C ARG A 94 7.17 -13.97 29.55
N GLU A 95 5.92 -14.10 29.07
CA GLU A 95 5.63 -14.78 27.80
C GLU A 95 6.14 -13.94 26.62
N ALA A 96 5.91 -12.62 26.66
CA ALA A 96 6.43 -11.70 25.67
C ALA A 96 7.97 -11.67 25.64
N ASN A 97 8.64 -11.79 26.79
CA ASN A 97 10.09 -11.95 26.86
C ASN A 97 10.56 -13.24 26.19
N ALA A 98 9.91 -14.37 26.48
CA ALA A 98 10.24 -15.65 25.85
C ALA A 98 10.06 -15.61 24.32
N GLU A 99 8.97 -14.97 23.82
CA GLU A 99 8.77 -14.72 22.39
C GLU A 99 9.88 -13.81 21.82
N ALA A 100 10.18 -12.71 22.49
CA ALA A 100 11.22 -11.76 22.06
C ALA A 100 12.61 -12.43 21.95
N LEU A 101 13.02 -13.23 22.94
CA LEU A 101 14.29 -13.97 22.90
C LEU A 101 14.32 -14.98 21.75
N LYS A 102 13.20 -15.67 21.48
CA LYS A 102 13.07 -16.56 20.32
C LYS A 102 13.22 -15.82 18.99
N LEU A 103 12.63 -14.62 18.87
CA LEU A 103 12.73 -13.77 17.68
C LEU A 103 14.16 -13.28 17.45
N LEU A 104 14.85 -12.84 18.50
CA LEU A 104 16.25 -12.42 18.41
C LEU A 104 17.15 -13.57 17.94
N ASN A 105 16.96 -14.77 18.48
CA ASN A 105 17.68 -15.97 18.04
C ASN A 105 17.31 -16.41 16.60
N SER A 106 16.24 -15.83 16.03
CA SER A 106 15.76 -16.11 14.68
C SER A 106 16.08 -14.99 13.68
N GLY A 107 16.98 -14.07 14.01
CA GLY A 107 17.50 -13.04 13.11
C GLY A 107 16.76 -11.70 13.13
N VAL A 108 15.82 -11.48 14.07
CA VAL A 108 15.26 -10.16 14.34
C VAL A 108 16.31 -9.32 15.06
N ASP A 109 16.50 -8.07 14.66
CA ASP A 109 17.41 -7.10 15.28
C ASP A 109 16.70 -5.76 15.65
N SER A 110 15.36 -5.74 15.53
CA SER A 110 14.47 -4.69 16.02
C SER A 110 13.20 -5.29 16.60
N LEU A 111 12.93 -5.08 17.89
CA LEU A 111 11.77 -5.60 18.61
C LEU A 111 10.74 -4.49 18.86
N GLY A 112 9.50 -4.69 18.40
CA GLY A 112 8.35 -3.91 18.82
C GLY A 112 7.70 -4.53 20.06
N PHE A 113 7.35 -3.72 21.06
CA PHE A 113 6.55 -4.13 22.22
C PHE A 113 5.26 -3.34 22.25
N SER A 114 4.14 -4.00 21.95
CA SER A 114 2.80 -3.42 22.02
C SER A 114 2.20 -3.68 23.39
N ILE A 115 2.14 -2.65 24.24
CA ILE A 115 1.71 -2.74 25.63
C ILE A 115 0.34 -2.06 25.76
N ALA A 116 -0.72 -2.88 25.86
CA ALA A 116 -2.08 -2.38 26.04
C ALA A 116 -2.44 -2.16 27.53
N LYS A 117 -1.70 -2.83 28.45
CA LYS A 117 -1.96 -2.77 29.90
C LYS A 117 -1.73 -1.37 30.44
N GLU A 118 -2.70 -0.88 31.20
CA GLU A 118 -2.54 0.32 32.02
C GLU A 118 -1.77 0.00 33.32
N GLY A 119 -0.99 0.99 33.81
CA GLY A 119 -0.22 0.82 35.03
C GLY A 119 0.92 -0.19 34.93
N PHE A 120 1.57 -0.28 33.74
CA PHE A 120 2.75 -1.11 33.55
C PHE A 120 3.89 -0.66 34.48
N THR A 121 4.51 -1.62 35.21
CA THR A 121 5.46 -1.31 36.26
C THR A 121 6.92 -1.52 35.86
N ALA A 122 7.86 -1.02 36.69
CA ALA A 122 9.28 -1.23 36.49
C ALA A 122 9.69 -2.71 36.60
N GLU A 123 9.06 -3.46 37.53
CA GLU A 123 9.28 -4.91 37.66
C GLU A 123 8.81 -5.70 36.44
N GLU A 124 7.68 -5.28 35.85
CA GLU A 124 7.19 -5.87 34.61
C GLU A 124 8.11 -5.55 33.42
N LEU A 125 8.68 -4.34 33.39
CA LEU A 125 9.70 -3.97 32.40
C LEU A 125 10.96 -4.79 32.56
N ASP A 126 11.42 -5.03 33.79
CA ASP A 126 12.57 -5.88 34.08
C ASP A 126 12.33 -7.34 33.63
N GLN A 127 11.12 -7.85 33.85
CA GLN A 127 10.73 -9.17 33.35
C GLN A 127 10.69 -9.23 31.81
N LEU A 128 10.13 -8.19 31.16
CA LEU A 128 10.02 -8.10 29.71
C LEU A 128 11.37 -8.06 29.02
N LEU A 129 12.35 -7.36 29.61
CA LEU A 129 13.67 -7.15 29.01
C LEU A 129 14.74 -8.10 29.54
N ALA A 130 14.39 -9.06 30.39
CA ALA A 130 15.33 -10.01 30.97
C ALA A 130 16.12 -10.77 29.90
N GLY A 131 17.46 -10.75 29.97
CA GLY A 131 18.34 -11.44 29.03
C GLY A 131 18.46 -10.81 27.64
N ILE A 132 17.82 -9.65 27.39
CA ILE A 132 17.94 -8.92 26.13
C ILE A 132 19.14 -7.96 26.22
N SER A 133 20.09 -8.06 25.28
CA SER A 133 21.21 -7.12 25.16
C SER A 133 20.74 -5.82 24.49
N ILE A 134 20.40 -4.82 25.30
CA ILE A 134 19.82 -3.55 24.85
C ILE A 134 20.69 -2.83 23.81
N PRO A 135 22.02 -2.70 23.94
CA PRO A 135 22.83 -2.02 22.93
C PRO A 135 22.90 -2.72 21.58
N ALA A 136 22.61 -4.03 21.54
CA ALA A 136 22.76 -4.83 20.33
C ALA A 136 21.57 -4.70 19.35
N ILE A 137 20.40 -4.25 19.83
CA ILE A 137 19.15 -4.23 19.08
C ILE A 137 18.48 -2.86 19.09
N GLU A 138 17.47 -2.68 18.22
CA GLU A 138 16.51 -1.60 18.37
C GLU A 138 15.28 -2.08 19.14
N MET A 139 14.76 -1.26 20.03
CA MET A 139 13.49 -1.50 20.72
C MET A 139 12.48 -0.40 20.39
N VAL A 140 11.25 -0.79 20.12
CA VAL A 140 10.15 0.15 19.85
C VAL A 140 9.00 -0.13 20.81
N PHE A 141 8.61 0.86 21.60
CA PHE A 141 7.48 0.73 22.52
C PHE A 141 6.26 1.46 21.99
N CYS A 142 5.12 0.77 21.95
CA CYS A 142 3.83 1.33 21.54
C CYS A 142 2.72 0.85 22.48
N GLY A 143 1.55 1.50 22.39
CA GLY A 143 0.37 1.18 23.20
C GLY A 143 -0.27 2.40 23.86
N ALA A 144 -1.22 2.16 24.77
CA ALA A 144 -2.07 3.22 25.33
C ALA A 144 -1.31 4.23 26.21
N GLN A 145 -0.30 3.77 26.96
CA GLN A 145 0.45 4.60 27.92
C GLN A 145 1.94 4.73 27.56
N THR A 146 2.25 4.84 26.27
CA THR A 146 3.64 4.88 25.78
C THR A 146 4.47 5.99 26.46
N GLY A 147 3.88 7.11 26.84
CA GLY A 147 4.59 8.18 27.56
C GLY A 147 5.06 7.79 28.96
N SER A 148 4.29 6.99 29.71
CA SER A 148 4.71 6.49 31.04
C SER A 148 5.71 5.35 30.90
N ILE A 149 5.54 4.50 29.87
CA ILE A 149 6.50 3.46 29.52
C ILE A 149 7.86 4.07 29.15
N ALA A 150 7.86 5.21 28.42
CA ALA A 150 9.09 5.92 28.08
C ALA A 150 9.87 6.37 29.32
N GLU A 151 9.18 6.89 30.35
CA GLU A 151 9.82 7.26 31.63
C GLU A 151 10.50 6.06 32.31
N LEU A 152 9.81 4.91 32.37
CA LEU A 152 10.35 3.68 32.94
C LEU A 152 11.56 3.15 32.17
N VAL A 153 11.45 3.11 30.84
CA VAL A 153 12.55 2.63 29.97
C VAL A 153 13.78 3.54 30.10
N ILE A 154 13.61 4.85 30.03
CA ILE A 154 14.71 5.80 30.16
C ILE A 154 15.37 5.67 31.53
N ALA A 155 14.60 5.60 32.63
CA ALA A 155 15.12 5.42 33.96
C ALA A 155 15.92 4.11 34.13
N LYS A 156 15.45 3.01 33.52
CA LYS A 156 16.17 1.73 33.47
C LYS A 156 17.50 1.87 32.73
N LEU A 157 17.49 2.46 31.53
CA LEU A 157 18.71 2.64 30.72
C LEU A 157 19.74 3.52 31.41
N GLU A 158 19.31 4.57 32.11
CA GLU A 158 20.19 5.45 32.91
C GLU A 158 20.78 4.69 34.09
N LYS A 159 19.97 3.91 34.84
CA LYS A 159 20.39 3.09 35.96
C LYS A 159 21.42 2.03 35.54
N GLU A 160 21.28 1.44 34.37
CA GLU A 160 22.18 0.42 33.81
C GLU A 160 23.39 1.01 33.08
N GLY A 161 23.41 2.33 32.84
CA GLY A 161 24.50 3.02 32.13
C GLY A 161 24.52 2.74 30.61
N THR A 162 23.43 2.21 30.04
CA THR A 162 23.34 1.81 28.63
C THR A 162 22.66 2.84 27.74
N ALA A 163 22.15 3.95 28.30
CA ALA A 163 21.35 4.94 27.58
C ALA A 163 22.02 5.59 26.35
N SER A 164 23.36 5.75 26.40
CA SER A 164 24.14 6.34 25.30
C SER A 164 24.25 5.43 24.07
N GLU A 165 24.18 4.11 24.26
CA GLU A 165 24.32 3.10 23.22
C GLU A 165 22.97 2.53 22.77
N ALA A 166 21.92 2.70 23.59
CA ALA A 166 20.60 2.14 23.33
C ALA A 166 19.93 2.76 22.11
N HIS A 167 19.41 1.92 21.23
CA HIS A 167 18.54 2.29 20.11
C HIS A 167 17.08 2.08 20.51
N VAL A 168 16.37 3.14 20.86
CA VAL A 168 14.98 3.05 21.34
C VAL A 168 14.10 4.07 20.64
N ALA A 169 12.89 3.65 20.29
CA ALA A 169 11.87 4.55 19.79
C ALA A 169 10.53 4.34 20.55
N PHE A 170 9.81 5.43 20.74
CA PHE A 170 8.48 5.42 21.34
C PHE A 170 7.45 5.87 20.32
N SER A 171 6.35 5.14 20.24
CA SER A 171 5.20 5.51 19.37
C SER A 171 4.28 6.51 20.09
N ILE A 172 4.84 7.60 20.59
CA ILE A 172 4.07 8.73 21.12
C ILE A 172 3.65 9.59 19.93
N ASP A 173 2.35 9.69 19.66
CA ASP A 173 1.83 10.41 18.49
C ASP A 173 0.45 11.03 18.77
N PRO A 174 0.40 12.13 19.52
CA PRO A 174 -0.84 12.83 19.78
C PRO A 174 -1.43 13.50 18.53
N LEU A 175 -0.61 13.93 17.56
CA LEU A 175 -1.13 14.59 16.36
C LEU A 175 -1.79 13.58 15.42
N VAL A 176 -1.04 12.66 14.84
CA VAL A 176 -1.61 11.75 13.83
C VAL A 176 -2.53 10.72 14.47
N LYS A 177 -2.05 9.90 15.43
CA LYS A 177 -2.91 8.91 16.09
C LYS A 177 -4.03 9.54 16.92
N GLY A 178 -3.72 10.63 17.64
CA GLY A 178 -4.73 11.30 18.47
C GLY A 178 -5.90 11.80 17.64
N LEU A 179 -5.64 12.62 16.65
CA LEU A 179 -6.69 13.18 15.78
C LEU A 179 -7.35 12.12 14.91
N SER A 180 -6.54 11.26 14.25
CA SER A 180 -7.08 10.32 13.25
C SER A 180 -7.87 9.15 13.84
N GLN A 181 -7.57 8.72 15.07
CA GLN A 181 -8.21 7.56 15.70
C GLN A 181 -9.17 7.91 16.82
N LYS A 182 -8.98 9.07 17.46
CA LYS A 182 -9.79 9.49 18.61
C LYS A 182 -10.58 10.78 18.37
N GLY A 183 -10.36 11.43 17.23
CA GLY A 183 -11.00 12.72 16.89
C GLY A 183 -10.46 13.92 17.66
N ASP A 184 -9.57 13.70 18.62
CA ASP A 184 -8.97 14.75 19.44
C ASP A 184 -7.56 14.34 19.90
N PHE A 185 -6.66 15.31 20.04
CA PHE A 185 -5.33 15.02 20.55
C PHE A 185 -5.26 15.37 22.04
N CYS A 186 -5.02 14.35 22.85
CA CYS A 186 -4.84 14.50 24.31
C CYS A 186 -5.95 15.27 25.02
N SER A 187 -7.24 15.08 24.67
CA SER A 187 -8.35 15.66 25.42
C SER A 187 -8.40 15.13 26.87
N PRO A 188 -8.59 15.96 27.89
CA PRO A 188 -8.73 17.41 27.91
C PRO A 188 -7.42 18.20 28.10
N ASN A 189 -6.25 17.60 27.86
CA ASN A 189 -4.93 18.10 28.30
C ASN A 189 -3.88 18.23 27.16
N GLY A 190 -4.25 18.70 25.96
CA GLY A 190 -3.33 18.80 24.80
C GLY A 190 -1.99 19.47 25.11
N GLU A 191 -2.00 20.61 25.82
CA GLU A 191 -0.78 21.31 26.24
C GLU A 191 0.08 20.47 27.20
N LYS A 192 -0.53 19.73 28.13
CA LYS A 192 0.20 18.86 29.07
C LYS A 192 0.87 17.67 28.35
N CYS A 193 0.28 17.20 27.25
CA CYS A 193 0.90 16.15 26.43
C CYS A 193 2.18 16.64 25.78
N PHE A 194 2.17 17.83 25.17
CA PHE A 194 3.38 18.42 24.58
C PHE A 194 4.44 18.77 25.62
N ALA A 195 4.04 19.29 26.78
CA ALA A 195 4.96 19.53 27.90
C ALA A 195 5.64 18.23 28.36
N LYS A 196 4.90 17.11 28.44
CA LYS A 196 5.47 15.79 28.76
C LYS A 196 6.45 15.32 27.70
N ILE A 197 6.10 15.45 26.41
CA ILE A 197 6.98 15.11 25.29
C ILE A 197 8.25 15.96 25.34
N ALA A 198 8.12 17.27 25.55
CA ALA A 198 9.26 18.19 25.68
C ALA A 198 10.19 17.77 26.83
N SER A 199 9.64 17.42 28.00
CA SER A 199 10.40 16.92 29.13
C SER A 199 11.17 15.64 28.81
N LEU A 200 10.56 14.68 28.12
CA LEU A 200 11.22 13.43 27.69
C LEU A 200 12.32 13.70 26.66
N ILE A 201 12.11 14.64 25.74
CA ILE A 201 13.12 15.06 24.76
C ILE A 201 14.32 15.69 25.45
N GLU A 202 14.08 16.60 26.38
CA GLU A 202 15.15 17.25 27.13
C GLU A 202 15.94 16.25 28.00
N LYS A 203 15.25 15.35 28.69
CA LYS A 203 15.89 14.28 29.48
C LYS A 203 16.79 13.38 28.62
N THR A 204 16.43 13.17 27.37
CA THR A 204 17.17 12.31 26.43
C THR A 204 18.09 13.10 25.48
N ARG A 205 18.33 14.38 25.72
CA ARG A 205 19.10 15.29 24.83
C ARG A 205 20.40 14.67 24.34
N GLU A 206 21.19 14.08 25.24
CA GLU A 206 22.50 13.51 24.93
C GLU A 206 22.45 12.12 24.28
N TYR A 207 21.29 11.45 24.30
CA TYR A 207 21.13 10.09 23.78
C TYR A 207 20.75 10.11 22.30
N LYS A 208 21.72 9.93 21.41
CA LYS A 208 21.60 10.11 19.95
C LYS A 208 20.55 9.20 19.29
N HIS A 209 20.36 8.01 19.83
CA HIS A 209 19.56 6.94 19.22
C HIS A 209 18.22 6.70 19.93
N ILE A 210 17.86 7.53 20.90
CA ILE A 210 16.53 7.52 21.52
C ILE A 210 15.62 8.52 20.79
N ARG A 211 14.47 8.04 20.31
CA ARG A 211 13.44 8.82 19.63
C ARG A 211 12.14 8.78 20.41
N ILE A 212 11.56 9.93 20.63
CA ILE A 212 10.39 10.10 21.53
C ILE A 212 9.09 10.09 20.75
N VAL A 213 9.05 10.68 19.57
CA VAL A 213 7.84 10.81 18.76
C VAL A 213 7.94 9.94 17.51
N THR A 214 6.86 9.22 17.20
CA THR A 214 6.72 8.53 15.91
C THR A 214 5.52 9.09 15.16
N VAL A 215 5.75 9.77 14.04
CA VAL A 215 4.70 10.20 13.11
C VAL A 215 4.15 8.98 12.38
N SER A 216 2.91 8.61 12.67
CA SER A 216 2.28 7.35 12.22
C SER A 216 1.59 7.51 10.85
N ALA A 217 2.37 7.81 9.81
CA ALA A 217 1.84 8.08 8.46
C ALA A 217 1.10 6.89 7.83
N SER A 218 1.43 5.66 8.22
CA SER A 218 0.74 4.45 7.75
C SER A 218 -0.78 4.47 7.96
N ILE A 219 -1.29 5.27 8.89
CA ILE A 219 -2.73 5.46 9.12
C ILE A 219 -3.41 6.02 7.87
N PHE A 220 -2.79 7.00 7.21
CA PHE A 220 -3.35 7.63 6.00
C PHE A 220 -3.44 6.64 4.85
N SER A 221 -2.37 5.91 4.57
CA SER A 221 -2.31 4.91 3.51
C SER A 221 -3.34 3.81 3.73
N ASN A 222 -3.45 3.28 4.96
CA ASN A 222 -4.42 2.24 5.31
C ASN A 222 -5.88 2.74 5.34
N ALA A 223 -6.10 4.06 5.39
CA ALA A 223 -7.41 4.68 5.20
C ALA A 223 -7.73 5.02 3.73
N GLY A 224 -6.80 4.76 2.80
CA GLY A 224 -7.01 4.91 1.36
C GLY A 224 -6.37 6.13 0.72
N SER A 225 -5.50 6.89 1.41
CA SER A 225 -4.77 8.02 0.81
C SER A 225 -3.85 7.58 -0.33
N THR A 226 -3.49 8.51 -1.19
CA THR A 226 -2.42 8.33 -2.18
C THR A 226 -1.04 8.35 -1.52
N ILE A 227 0.01 7.98 -2.26
CA ILE A 227 1.41 8.05 -1.83
C ILE A 227 1.82 9.52 -1.56
N VAL A 228 1.39 10.43 -2.43
CA VAL A 228 1.63 11.87 -2.30
C VAL A 228 0.94 12.44 -1.06
N GLU A 229 -0.30 12.05 -0.79
CA GLU A 229 -1.04 12.47 0.40
C GLU A 229 -0.41 11.95 1.69
N GLU A 230 -0.09 10.64 1.76
CA GLU A 230 0.61 10.05 2.92
C GLU A 230 1.88 10.84 3.24
N LEU A 231 2.69 11.16 2.21
CA LEU A 231 3.93 11.89 2.37
C LEU A 231 3.69 13.33 2.84
N ALA A 232 2.80 14.07 2.19
CA ALA A 232 2.52 15.47 2.53
C ALA A 232 1.97 15.61 3.95
N PHE A 233 1.03 14.73 4.34
CA PHE A 233 0.46 14.72 5.69
C PHE A 233 1.51 14.37 6.75
N ALA A 234 2.39 13.40 6.47
CA ALA A 234 3.49 13.06 7.37
C ALA A 234 4.47 14.21 7.55
N LEU A 235 4.83 14.91 6.48
CA LEU A 235 5.72 16.07 6.51
C LEU A 235 5.12 17.23 7.31
N SER A 236 3.84 17.54 7.09
CA SER A 236 3.15 18.61 7.80
C SER A 236 2.96 18.26 9.29
N ALA A 237 2.61 17.02 9.63
CA ALA A 237 2.57 16.58 11.02
C ALA A 237 3.95 16.66 11.68
N GLY A 238 5.02 16.27 10.97
CA GLY A 238 6.39 16.41 11.45
C GLY A 238 6.79 17.87 11.70
N ASN A 239 6.42 18.77 10.80
CA ASN A 239 6.64 20.21 10.93
C ASN A 239 5.84 20.79 12.13
N ASP A 240 4.59 20.42 12.28
CA ASP A 240 3.74 20.84 13.42
C ASP A 240 4.32 20.36 14.77
N TYR A 241 4.93 19.14 14.81
CA TYR A 241 5.68 18.69 15.99
C TYR A 241 6.87 19.60 16.30
N ILE A 242 7.69 19.95 15.31
CA ILE A 242 8.85 20.83 15.54
C ILE A 242 8.37 22.19 16.07
N ALA A 243 7.37 22.81 15.42
CA ALA A 243 6.83 24.10 15.81
C ALA A 243 6.32 24.10 17.25
N ARG A 244 5.42 23.18 17.60
CA ARG A 244 4.86 23.08 18.97
C ARG A 244 5.88 22.74 20.05
N LEU A 245 6.87 21.92 19.72
CA LEU A 245 7.95 21.61 20.66
C LEU A 245 8.87 22.80 20.86
N THR A 246 9.09 23.60 19.81
CA THR A 246 9.86 24.85 19.90
C THR A 246 9.11 25.87 20.75
N ASP A 247 7.80 26.01 20.59
CA ASP A 247 6.95 26.85 21.46
C ASP A 247 7.00 26.38 22.92
N ALA A 248 7.16 25.06 23.15
CA ALA A 248 7.35 24.48 24.49
C ALA A 248 8.80 24.59 25.01
N GLY A 249 9.70 25.30 24.32
CA GLY A 249 11.06 25.59 24.73
C GLY A 249 12.12 24.56 24.31
N VAL A 250 11.79 23.56 23.49
CA VAL A 250 12.75 22.58 22.95
C VAL A 250 13.45 23.18 21.73
N ASP A 251 14.76 23.07 21.66
CA ASP A 251 15.50 23.45 20.46
C ASP A 251 15.04 22.68 19.21
N ALA A 252 14.80 23.38 18.08
CA ALA A 252 14.25 22.78 16.86
C ALA A 252 15.14 21.66 16.29
N GLU A 253 16.48 21.81 16.38
CA GLU A 253 17.44 20.76 15.97
C GLU A 253 17.26 19.50 16.82
N LEU A 254 17.07 19.67 18.12
CA LEU A 254 16.85 18.56 19.06
C LEU A 254 15.49 17.92 18.79
N ALA A 255 14.42 18.70 18.61
CA ALA A 255 13.09 18.22 18.28
C ALA A 255 13.12 17.35 17.02
N ALA A 256 13.70 17.84 15.92
CA ALA A 256 13.83 17.11 14.67
C ALA A 256 14.56 15.76 14.82
N ARG A 257 15.62 15.72 15.62
CA ARG A 257 16.40 14.49 15.90
C ARG A 257 15.64 13.45 16.71
N LYS A 258 14.60 13.84 17.45
CA LYS A 258 13.79 12.94 18.29
C LYS A 258 12.55 12.42 17.60
N LEU A 259 12.34 12.77 16.31
CA LEU A 259 11.26 12.25 15.50
C LEU A 259 11.69 10.98 14.74
N ARG A 260 10.71 10.09 14.55
CA ARG A 260 10.73 8.91 13.66
C ARG A 260 9.46 8.95 12.83
N PHE A 261 9.53 8.50 11.60
CA PHE A 261 8.36 8.39 10.70
C PHE A 261 8.07 6.93 10.42
N SER A 262 6.81 6.54 10.53
CA SER A 262 6.32 5.20 10.20
C SER A 262 5.41 5.28 8.99
N PHE A 263 5.88 4.75 7.84
CA PHE A 263 5.14 4.75 6.57
C PHE A 263 4.64 3.36 6.21
N SER A 264 3.54 3.31 5.46
CA SER A 264 3.17 2.09 4.73
C SER A 264 4.04 1.89 3.49
N VAL A 265 4.08 0.65 3.01
CA VAL A 265 4.64 0.30 1.70
C VAL A 265 3.56 -0.44 0.93
N THR A 266 3.12 0.13 -0.18
CA THR A 266 2.07 -0.43 -1.03
C THR A 266 2.64 -1.23 -2.21
N SER A 267 1.77 -1.79 -3.04
CA SER A 267 2.18 -2.58 -4.20
C SER A 267 2.73 -1.77 -5.38
N ASN A 268 2.73 -0.43 -5.32
CA ASN A 268 3.26 0.44 -6.39
C ASN A 268 4.79 0.56 -6.32
N TYR A 269 5.50 -0.51 -6.66
CA TYR A 269 6.92 -0.74 -6.44
C TYR A 269 7.85 0.46 -6.66
N PHE A 270 7.85 1.06 -7.85
CA PHE A 270 8.75 2.19 -8.16
C PHE A 270 8.29 3.51 -7.55
N LEU A 271 6.98 3.72 -7.40
CA LEU A 271 6.45 4.88 -6.71
C LEU A 271 6.82 4.85 -5.22
N GLU A 272 6.84 3.68 -4.58
CA GLU A 272 7.28 3.53 -3.20
C GLU A 272 8.78 3.83 -3.03
N ILE A 273 9.62 3.34 -3.93
CA ILE A 273 11.05 3.71 -3.93
C ILE A 273 11.20 5.24 -4.03
N ALA A 274 10.48 5.85 -4.96
CA ALA A 274 10.52 7.29 -5.19
C ALA A 274 9.95 8.09 -4.00
N LYS A 275 8.89 7.58 -3.33
CA LYS A 275 8.33 8.18 -2.11
C LYS A 275 9.37 8.37 -1.02
N PHE A 276 10.12 7.33 -0.68
CA PHE A 276 11.13 7.41 0.38
C PHE A 276 12.31 8.31 0.02
N ARG A 277 12.67 8.37 -1.26
CA ARG A 277 13.68 9.30 -1.78
C ARG A 277 13.20 10.76 -1.64
N ALA A 278 11.97 11.04 -2.08
CA ALA A 278 11.32 12.34 -1.93
C ALA A 278 11.13 12.72 -0.45
N ALA A 279 10.70 11.79 0.38
CA ALA A 279 10.49 12.01 1.82
C ALA A 279 11.73 12.53 2.52
N ARG A 280 12.89 11.90 2.30
CA ARG A 280 14.15 12.34 2.89
C ARG A 280 14.55 13.74 2.43
N MET A 281 14.42 13.99 1.13
CA MET A 281 14.77 15.28 0.54
C MET A 281 13.88 16.42 1.05
N LEU A 282 12.58 16.23 1.06
CA LEU A 282 11.63 17.24 1.50
C LEU A 282 11.77 17.51 3.01
N TRP A 283 11.86 16.45 3.82
CA TRP A 283 12.10 16.59 5.25
C TRP A 283 13.40 17.35 5.56
N ALA A 284 14.48 17.02 4.84
CA ALA A 284 15.75 17.70 5.03
C ALA A 284 15.64 19.21 4.77
N ASN A 285 14.88 19.62 3.75
CA ASN A 285 14.64 21.03 3.45
C ASN A 285 13.74 21.72 4.48
N ILE A 286 12.69 21.04 4.98
CA ILE A 286 11.84 21.55 6.06
C ILE A 286 12.68 21.84 7.30
N VAL A 287 13.44 20.84 7.78
CA VAL A 287 14.29 21.01 8.97
C VAL A 287 15.38 22.09 8.74
N LYS A 288 15.92 22.17 7.52
CA LYS A 288 16.89 23.22 7.17
C LYS A 288 16.33 24.63 7.33
N GLY A 289 15.03 24.82 7.13
CA GLY A 289 14.33 26.08 7.37
C GLY A 289 14.42 26.59 8.82
N TYR A 290 14.61 25.68 9.79
CA TYR A 290 14.84 26.01 11.21
C TYR A 290 16.30 26.36 11.54
N ASN A 291 17.20 26.44 10.55
CA ASN A 291 18.62 26.80 10.69
C ASN A 291 19.40 25.94 11.71
N PRO A 292 19.33 24.59 11.64
CA PRO A 292 20.05 23.73 12.56
C PRO A 292 21.57 23.96 12.45
N SER A 293 22.28 23.81 13.57
CA SER A 293 23.74 23.97 13.62
C SER A 293 24.47 22.90 12.80
N LYS A 294 23.86 21.71 12.66
CA LYS A 294 24.43 20.57 11.94
C LYS A 294 23.42 19.97 10.98
N ASN A 295 23.84 19.70 9.74
CA ASN A 295 22.99 19.05 8.74
C ASN A 295 22.50 17.65 9.15
N CYS A 296 23.18 16.97 10.09
CA CYS A 296 22.71 15.65 10.55
C CYS A 296 21.35 15.70 11.25
N ALA A 297 20.90 16.84 11.74
CA ALA A 297 19.55 17.02 12.29
C ALA A 297 18.47 16.92 11.20
N CYS A 298 18.82 17.21 9.96
CA CYS A 298 17.91 17.13 8.81
C CYS A 298 17.65 15.69 8.32
N LYS A 299 18.27 14.68 8.94
CA LYS A 299 18.10 13.27 8.55
C LYS A 299 16.75 12.72 9.00
N MET A 300 15.93 12.29 8.07
CA MET A 300 14.69 11.59 8.37
C MET A 300 14.98 10.15 8.84
N HIS A 301 14.41 9.73 9.95
CA HIS A 301 14.47 8.34 10.41
C HIS A 301 13.19 7.63 10.02
N ILE A 302 13.27 6.62 9.16
CA ILE A 302 12.13 5.95 8.53
C ILE A 302 12.02 4.51 9.01
N HIS A 303 10.87 4.17 9.57
CA HIS A 303 10.38 2.81 9.68
C HIS A 303 9.35 2.57 8.59
N ALA A 304 9.37 1.41 7.98
CA ALA A 304 8.38 1.01 6.99
C ALA A 304 7.66 -0.26 7.43
N ARG A 305 6.38 -0.37 7.08
CA ARG A 305 5.59 -1.59 7.23
C ARG A 305 4.83 -1.85 5.94
N THR A 306 4.76 -3.10 5.50
CA THR A 306 3.93 -3.45 4.35
C THR A 306 2.47 -3.12 4.63
N ALA A 307 1.76 -2.59 3.62
CA ALA A 307 0.43 -2.02 3.79
C ALA A 307 -0.62 -3.08 4.07
N ASP A 308 -1.51 -2.81 5.02
CA ASP A 308 -2.66 -3.68 5.27
C ASP A 308 -3.75 -3.51 4.18
N TRP A 309 -3.78 -2.34 3.53
CA TRP A 309 -4.82 -1.96 2.56
C TRP A 309 -4.96 -2.91 1.37
N ASN A 310 -3.86 -3.45 0.85
CA ASN A 310 -3.85 -4.34 -0.32
C ASN A 310 -3.85 -5.84 0.02
N GLN A 311 -3.99 -6.19 1.30
CA GLN A 311 -4.15 -7.58 1.73
C GLN A 311 -5.53 -8.13 1.39
N THR A 312 -5.59 -9.44 1.12
CA THR A 312 -6.83 -10.15 0.80
C THR A 312 -7.08 -11.30 1.79
N VAL A 313 -8.35 -11.61 2.05
CA VAL A 313 -8.73 -12.77 2.87
C VAL A 313 -8.94 -14.03 2.02
N TYR A 314 -9.29 -13.85 0.74
CA TYR A 314 -9.27 -14.93 -0.25
C TYR A 314 -7.88 -15.03 -0.87
N ASP A 315 -7.46 -16.24 -1.16
CA ASP A 315 -6.12 -16.58 -1.67
C ASP A 315 -5.00 -15.93 -0.81
N PRO A 316 -5.02 -16.16 0.52
CA PRO A 316 -4.17 -15.42 1.47
C PRO A 316 -2.67 -15.64 1.24
N TYR A 317 -2.27 -16.75 0.62
CA TYR A 317 -0.86 -16.98 0.30
C TYR A 317 -0.30 -16.01 -0.74
N VAL A 318 -1.16 -15.37 -1.55
CA VAL A 318 -0.73 -14.28 -2.43
C VAL A 318 -0.26 -13.05 -1.64
N ASN A 319 -0.72 -12.88 -0.39
CA ASN A 319 -0.22 -11.82 0.49
C ASN A 319 1.29 -11.97 0.79
N MET A 320 1.85 -13.20 0.78
CA MET A 320 3.29 -13.40 0.91
C MET A 320 4.06 -12.79 -0.28
N LEU A 321 3.51 -12.95 -1.49
CA LEU A 321 4.10 -12.38 -2.71
C LEU A 321 4.02 -10.84 -2.68
N ARG A 322 2.87 -10.28 -2.25
CA ARG A 322 2.71 -8.83 -2.06
C ARG A 322 3.72 -8.30 -1.06
N GLY A 323 3.77 -8.88 0.14
CA GLY A 323 4.71 -8.49 1.19
C GLY A 323 6.18 -8.58 0.74
N THR A 324 6.52 -9.56 -0.12
CA THR A 324 7.87 -9.67 -0.68
C THR A 324 8.21 -8.49 -1.59
N THR A 325 7.34 -8.14 -2.56
CA THR A 325 7.60 -7.03 -3.48
C THR A 325 7.59 -5.67 -2.77
N GLU A 326 6.73 -5.50 -1.78
CA GLU A 326 6.67 -4.32 -0.91
C GLU A 326 7.95 -4.18 -0.07
N ALA A 327 8.41 -5.28 0.56
CA ALA A 327 9.66 -5.31 1.29
C ALA A 327 10.87 -4.99 0.40
N MET A 328 10.87 -5.49 -0.85
CA MET A 328 11.91 -5.15 -1.84
C MET A 328 11.95 -3.64 -2.10
N SER A 329 10.82 -2.98 -2.34
CA SER A 329 10.79 -1.55 -2.62
C SER A 329 11.28 -0.73 -1.43
N ALA A 330 10.87 -1.09 -0.20
CA ALA A 330 11.32 -0.43 1.03
C ALA A 330 12.83 -0.57 1.26
N THR A 331 13.38 -1.76 1.08
CA THR A 331 14.81 -2.04 1.30
C THR A 331 15.69 -1.39 0.25
N ILE A 332 15.28 -1.40 -1.03
CA ILE A 332 15.95 -0.65 -2.12
C ILE A 332 15.94 0.85 -1.83
N ALA A 333 14.82 1.36 -1.30
CA ALA A 333 14.68 2.76 -0.95
C ALA A 333 15.49 3.19 0.29
N GLY A 334 16.05 2.25 1.05
CA GLY A 334 16.97 2.55 2.15
C GLY A 334 16.30 2.96 3.46
N VAL A 335 15.21 2.30 3.85
CA VAL A 335 14.57 2.49 5.16
C VAL A 335 15.46 2.04 6.32
N HIS A 336 15.19 2.50 7.55
CA HIS A 336 16.01 2.17 8.72
C HIS A 336 15.60 0.85 9.37
N SER A 337 14.30 0.57 9.41
CA SER A 337 13.73 -0.69 9.85
C SER A 337 12.49 -1.03 9.02
N LEU A 338 12.20 -2.30 8.89
CA LEU A 338 11.07 -2.81 8.11
C LEU A 338 10.32 -3.85 8.93
N GLU A 339 9.00 -3.86 8.81
CA GLU A 339 8.12 -4.91 9.30
C GLU A 339 7.26 -5.43 8.14
N VAL A 340 7.32 -6.73 7.88
CA VAL A 340 6.45 -7.38 6.90
C VAL A 340 5.23 -7.93 7.60
N THR A 341 4.04 -7.53 7.13
CA THR A 341 2.76 -8.01 7.67
C THR A 341 2.57 -9.49 7.35
N PRO A 342 2.29 -10.36 8.32
CA PRO A 342 1.98 -11.76 8.08
C PRO A 342 0.78 -11.95 7.15
N PHE A 343 0.80 -12.99 6.32
CA PHE A 343 -0.19 -13.20 5.25
C PHE A 343 -1.62 -13.46 5.74
N ASP A 344 -1.77 -13.92 6.98
CA ASP A 344 -3.03 -14.23 7.65
C ASP A 344 -3.60 -13.06 8.48
N ALA A 345 -2.84 -11.99 8.66
CA ALA A 345 -3.21 -10.85 9.50
C ALA A 345 -4.51 -10.14 9.07
N ALA A 346 -4.97 -10.35 7.83
CA ALA A 346 -6.19 -9.76 7.31
C ALA A 346 -7.49 -10.38 7.89
N PHE A 347 -7.43 -11.58 8.47
CA PHE A 347 -8.62 -12.32 8.90
C PHE A 347 -8.47 -13.08 10.22
N GLU A 348 -7.25 -13.28 10.72
CA GLU A 348 -7.00 -13.95 12.00
C GLU A 348 -5.79 -13.36 12.72
N SER A 349 -5.62 -13.74 13.99
CA SER A 349 -4.39 -13.41 14.71
C SER A 349 -3.23 -14.16 14.08
N PRO A 350 -2.14 -13.48 13.67
CA PRO A 350 -1.02 -14.09 12.98
C PRO A 350 -0.44 -15.30 13.71
N THR A 351 -0.33 -16.40 13.00
CA THR A 351 0.24 -17.64 13.51
C THR A 351 1.77 -17.57 13.64
N GLU A 352 2.38 -18.48 14.39
CA GLU A 352 3.85 -18.55 14.44
C GLU A 352 4.46 -18.83 13.06
N PHE A 353 3.77 -19.62 12.24
CA PHE A 353 4.19 -19.93 10.87
C PHE A 353 4.17 -18.67 9.99
N SER A 354 3.08 -17.91 9.97
CA SER A 354 2.95 -16.72 9.14
C SER A 354 3.93 -15.62 9.59
N LYS A 355 4.10 -15.42 10.89
CA LYS A 355 5.12 -14.51 11.46
C LYS A 355 6.54 -14.91 11.05
N ARG A 356 6.84 -16.22 11.00
CA ARG A 356 8.13 -16.72 10.52
C ARG A 356 8.34 -16.44 9.05
N ILE A 357 7.33 -16.66 8.19
CA ILE A 357 7.43 -16.37 6.76
C ILE A 357 7.66 -14.87 6.53
N ALA A 358 6.89 -14.00 7.19
CA ALA A 358 7.05 -12.55 7.09
C ALA A 358 8.48 -12.10 7.43
N ARG A 359 9.05 -12.56 8.54
CA ARG A 359 10.44 -12.30 8.92
C ARG A 359 11.43 -12.84 7.89
N ASN A 360 11.19 -14.05 7.38
CA ASN A 360 12.10 -14.69 6.43
C ASN A 360 12.15 -13.94 5.09
N VAL A 361 11.11 -13.21 4.69
CA VAL A 361 11.17 -12.30 3.54
C VAL A 361 12.32 -11.31 3.70
N GLU A 362 12.41 -10.65 4.86
CA GLU A 362 13.45 -9.65 5.12
C GLU A 362 14.86 -10.29 5.20
N LEU A 363 14.96 -11.45 5.86
CA LEU A 363 16.23 -12.17 5.97
C LEU A 363 16.72 -12.67 4.61
N LEU A 364 15.82 -13.15 3.75
CA LEU A 364 16.14 -13.54 2.37
C LEU A 364 16.67 -12.35 1.57
N LEU A 365 15.98 -11.19 1.63
CA LEU A 365 16.42 -9.97 0.94
C LEU A 365 17.79 -9.50 1.43
N LYS A 366 18.10 -9.68 2.72
CA LYS A 366 19.35 -9.25 3.34
C LYS A 366 20.50 -10.21 3.08
N HIS A 367 20.29 -11.53 3.25
CA HIS A 367 21.36 -12.53 3.30
C HIS A 367 21.53 -13.34 2.00
N GLU A 368 20.46 -13.50 1.20
CA GLU A 368 20.53 -14.23 -0.06
C GLU A 368 20.53 -13.26 -1.27
N SER A 369 19.66 -12.24 -1.24
CA SER A 369 19.54 -11.26 -2.33
C SER A 369 20.52 -10.08 -2.20
N HIS A 370 21.17 -9.92 -1.04
CA HIS A 370 22.22 -8.92 -0.77
C HIS A 370 21.80 -7.46 -1.01
N PHE A 371 20.54 -7.11 -0.76
CA PHE A 371 20.03 -5.75 -0.95
C PHE A 371 20.66 -4.73 0.03
N ASP A 372 21.28 -5.20 1.10
CA ASP A 372 21.99 -4.38 2.11
C ASP A 372 23.37 -3.89 1.64
N GLN A 373 23.90 -4.43 0.54
CA GLN A 373 25.28 -4.16 0.09
C GLN A 373 25.41 -2.87 -0.73
N VAL A 374 24.33 -2.39 -1.34
CA VAL A 374 24.34 -1.21 -2.20
C VAL A 374 23.35 -0.16 -1.71
N VAL A 375 23.81 1.08 -1.59
CA VAL A 375 22.97 2.24 -1.24
C VAL A 375 22.35 2.82 -2.49
N ASP A 376 21.03 3.03 -2.47
CA ASP A 376 20.24 3.64 -3.55
C ASP A 376 20.54 3.03 -4.94
N PRO A 377 20.37 1.71 -5.13
CA PRO A 377 20.63 1.08 -6.42
C PRO A 377 19.72 1.58 -7.54
N ALA A 378 18.61 2.23 -7.20
CA ALA A 378 17.70 2.88 -8.15
C ALA A 378 18.19 4.26 -8.63
N GLY A 379 19.23 4.81 -7.98
CA GLY A 379 19.79 6.11 -8.33
C GLY A 379 20.41 6.13 -9.73
N GLY A 380 20.11 7.18 -10.52
CA GLY A 380 20.50 7.32 -11.91
C GLY A 380 19.54 6.70 -12.92
N SER A 381 18.51 5.96 -12.48
CA SER A 381 17.42 5.54 -13.35
C SER A 381 16.61 6.76 -13.79
N TYR A 382 16.54 7.01 -15.09
CA TYR A 382 15.74 8.11 -15.66
C TYR A 382 14.30 8.10 -15.13
N TYR A 383 13.72 6.92 -15.02
CA TYR A 383 12.36 6.70 -14.54
C TYR A 383 12.23 7.05 -13.05
N VAL A 384 13.05 6.46 -12.18
CA VAL A 384 12.95 6.66 -10.73
C VAL A 384 13.30 8.09 -10.31
N GLU A 385 14.27 8.73 -10.97
CA GLU A 385 14.62 10.13 -10.71
C GLU A 385 13.45 11.06 -11.05
N ASN A 386 12.77 10.84 -12.18
CA ASN A 386 11.57 11.60 -12.57
C ASN A 386 10.40 11.34 -11.62
N LEU A 387 10.15 10.09 -11.20
CA LEU A 387 9.13 9.79 -10.19
C LEU A 387 9.43 10.48 -8.86
N THR A 388 10.69 10.48 -8.43
CA THR A 388 11.14 11.16 -7.20
C THR A 388 10.83 12.66 -7.28
N GLN A 389 11.15 13.29 -8.42
CA GLN A 389 10.87 14.71 -8.65
C GLN A 389 9.36 15.01 -8.67
N SER A 390 8.57 14.17 -9.35
CA SER A 390 7.12 14.36 -9.46
C SER A 390 6.42 14.21 -8.12
N ILE A 391 6.74 13.15 -7.36
CA ILE A 391 6.20 12.95 -6.01
C ILE A 391 6.62 14.11 -5.09
N ALA A 392 7.88 14.55 -5.16
CA ALA A 392 8.35 15.65 -4.34
C ALA A 392 7.61 16.96 -4.66
N ALA A 393 7.36 17.24 -5.93
CA ALA A 393 6.64 18.44 -6.36
C ALA A 393 5.18 18.46 -5.88
N GLU A 394 4.44 17.37 -6.09
CA GLU A 394 3.04 17.29 -5.67
C GLU A 394 2.89 17.23 -4.14
N ALA A 395 3.76 16.47 -3.45
CA ALA A 395 3.75 16.44 -1.99
C ALA A 395 4.12 17.79 -1.36
N TRP A 396 5.07 18.51 -1.97
CA TRP A 396 5.43 19.87 -1.51
C TRP A 396 4.29 20.86 -1.69
N LYS A 397 3.61 20.82 -2.85
CA LYS A 397 2.44 21.64 -3.11
C LYS A 397 1.33 21.39 -2.07
N LEU A 398 1.02 20.14 -1.79
CA LEU A 398 0.02 19.79 -0.79
C LEU A 398 0.47 20.15 0.63
N PHE A 399 1.76 19.99 0.95
CA PHE A 399 2.34 20.45 2.21
C PHE A 399 2.11 21.96 2.42
N LEU A 400 2.42 22.80 1.41
CA LEU A 400 2.20 24.25 1.50
C LEU A 400 0.71 24.59 1.68
N GLU A 401 -0.19 23.89 0.98
CA GLU A 401 -1.65 24.08 1.15
C GLU A 401 -2.10 23.78 2.59
N ILE A 402 -1.51 22.78 3.25
CA ILE A 402 -1.80 22.45 4.64
C ILE A 402 -1.22 23.52 5.59
N GLU A 403 -0.01 23.99 5.34
CA GLU A 403 0.62 25.05 6.14
C GLU A 403 -0.16 26.38 6.05
N GLU A 404 -0.70 26.74 4.88
CA GLU A 404 -1.60 27.90 4.69
C GLU A 404 -2.90 27.77 5.52
N LYS A 405 -3.33 26.56 5.86
CA LYS A 405 -4.49 26.30 6.72
C LYS A 405 -4.16 26.31 8.22
N GLY A 406 -2.94 26.66 8.59
CA GLY A 406 -2.47 26.71 9.98
C GLY A 406 -1.76 25.43 10.44
N GLY A 407 -1.25 24.62 9.51
CA GLY A 407 -0.53 23.39 9.78
C GLY A 407 -1.43 22.15 9.90
N TYR A 408 -0.81 21.02 10.21
CA TYR A 408 -1.47 19.70 10.22
C TYR A 408 -2.70 19.66 11.14
N ALA A 409 -2.55 20.08 12.41
CA ALA A 409 -3.61 19.92 13.39
C ALA A 409 -4.87 20.76 13.04
N GLU A 410 -4.68 21.99 12.58
CA GLU A 410 -5.79 22.88 12.23
C GLU A 410 -6.46 22.42 10.92
N ALA A 411 -5.69 22.02 9.92
CA ALA A 411 -6.22 21.43 8.68
C ALA A 411 -7.00 20.14 8.95
N TYR A 412 -6.54 19.31 9.91
CA TYR A 412 -7.26 18.10 10.31
C TYR A 412 -8.57 18.42 11.01
N LYS A 413 -8.57 19.32 12.00
CA LYS A 413 -9.77 19.76 12.71
C LYS A 413 -10.82 20.39 11.77
N ALA A 414 -10.36 21.13 10.76
CA ALA A 414 -11.19 21.70 9.71
C ALA A 414 -11.79 20.64 8.75
N GLY A 415 -11.43 19.36 8.87
CA GLY A 415 -11.92 18.27 8.02
C GLY A 415 -11.15 18.10 6.71
N PHE A 416 -10.25 19.02 6.35
CA PHE A 416 -9.56 19.04 5.06
C PHE A 416 -8.80 17.74 4.75
N ILE A 417 -8.05 17.21 5.73
CA ILE A 417 -7.26 15.99 5.54
C ILE A 417 -8.19 14.78 5.36
N LYS A 418 -9.24 14.68 6.18
CA LYS A 418 -10.21 13.59 6.09
C LYS A 418 -10.92 13.58 4.75
N GLU A 419 -11.44 14.72 4.31
CA GLU A 419 -12.14 14.86 3.02
C GLU A 419 -11.25 14.40 1.85
N ARG A 420 -9.97 14.75 1.85
CA ARG A 420 -9.03 14.32 0.81
C ARG A 420 -8.80 12.81 0.83
N VAL A 421 -8.56 12.23 2.02
CA VAL A 421 -8.38 10.79 2.17
C VAL A 421 -9.63 10.03 1.71
N GLU A 422 -10.82 10.49 2.08
CA GLU A 422 -12.09 9.88 1.67
C GLU A 422 -12.32 9.98 0.14
N ALA A 423 -11.96 11.11 -0.47
CA ALA A 423 -12.04 11.27 -1.92
C ALA A 423 -11.09 10.31 -2.65
N SER A 424 -9.86 10.17 -2.17
CA SER A 424 -8.87 9.23 -2.72
C SER A 424 -9.29 7.79 -2.51
N ALA A 425 -9.84 7.44 -1.35
CA ALA A 425 -10.40 6.13 -1.06
C ALA A 425 -11.55 5.78 -2.02
N ALA A 426 -12.50 6.70 -2.22
CA ALA A 426 -13.61 6.51 -3.15
C ALA A 426 -13.15 6.32 -4.61
N ALA A 427 -12.10 7.06 -5.03
CA ALA A 427 -11.51 6.90 -6.35
C ALA A 427 -10.85 5.52 -6.52
N LYS A 428 -10.12 5.03 -5.50
CA LYS A 428 -9.53 3.68 -5.48
C LYS A 428 -10.61 2.60 -5.49
N ASP A 429 -11.67 2.73 -4.68
CA ASP A 429 -12.79 1.80 -4.64
C ASP A 429 -13.47 1.68 -6.01
N LYS A 430 -13.69 2.82 -6.69
CA LYS A 430 -14.20 2.86 -8.07
C LYS A 430 -13.25 2.20 -9.07
N ALA A 431 -11.93 2.43 -8.93
CA ALA A 431 -10.94 1.80 -9.79
C ALA A 431 -10.90 0.27 -9.62
N ILE A 432 -11.06 -0.23 -8.39
CA ILE A 432 -11.15 -1.65 -8.08
C ILE A 432 -12.48 -2.23 -8.63
N ALA A 433 -13.61 -1.57 -8.38
CA ALA A 433 -14.92 -2.00 -8.85
C ALA A 433 -14.99 -2.12 -10.38
N THR A 434 -14.24 -1.30 -11.11
CA THR A 434 -14.17 -1.28 -12.59
C THR A 434 -12.95 -1.98 -13.18
N ARG A 435 -12.16 -2.71 -12.36
CA ARG A 435 -10.90 -3.38 -12.77
C ARG A 435 -9.84 -2.47 -13.38
N ARG A 436 -9.91 -1.16 -13.17
CA ARG A 436 -8.83 -0.23 -13.54
C ARG A 436 -7.63 -0.37 -12.58
N GLN A 437 -7.91 -0.78 -11.35
CA GLN A 437 -6.90 -1.23 -10.41
C GLN A 437 -7.18 -2.70 -10.07
N THR A 438 -6.16 -3.54 -10.26
CA THR A 438 -6.25 -4.98 -10.00
C THR A 438 -5.83 -5.30 -8.58
N LEU A 439 -6.66 -6.06 -7.87
CA LEU A 439 -6.30 -6.80 -6.68
C LEU A 439 -6.42 -8.28 -7.02
N LEU A 440 -5.26 -8.91 -7.23
CA LEU A 440 -5.17 -10.31 -7.65
C LEU A 440 -5.90 -11.23 -6.66
N GLY A 441 -6.69 -12.15 -7.17
CA GLY A 441 -7.50 -13.06 -6.34
C GLY A 441 -8.86 -12.48 -5.89
N ALA A 442 -9.01 -11.13 -5.87
CA ALA A 442 -10.25 -10.48 -5.47
C ALA A 442 -11.11 -10.06 -6.69
N ASN A 443 -10.66 -9.05 -7.44
CA ASN A 443 -11.41 -8.53 -8.60
C ASN A 443 -10.89 -9.03 -9.95
N GLN A 444 -9.78 -9.76 -9.95
CA GLN A 444 -9.15 -10.32 -11.15
C GLN A 444 -8.41 -11.61 -10.79
N PHE A 445 -8.46 -12.61 -11.65
CA PHE A 445 -7.83 -13.92 -11.47
C PHE A 445 -8.14 -14.59 -10.12
N PRO A 446 -9.43 -14.70 -9.73
CA PRO A 446 -9.80 -15.38 -8.49
C PRO A 446 -9.48 -16.88 -8.60
N ASN A 447 -9.22 -17.52 -7.46
CA ASN A 447 -9.18 -18.98 -7.39
C ASN A 447 -10.62 -19.51 -7.53
N PHE A 448 -10.90 -20.25 -8.62
CA PHE A 448 -12.25 -20.68 -8.99
C PHE A 448 -12.84 -21.75 -8.07
N THR A 449 -11.99 -22.44 -7.33
CA THR A 449 -12.40 -23.57 -6.47
C THR A 449 -12.32 -23.24 -4.98
N GLU A 450 -11.80 -22.09 -4.62
CA GLU A 450 -11.66 -21.67 -3.24
C GLU A 450 -13.02 -21.32 -2.63
N VAL A 451 -13.23 -21.80 -1.42
CA VAL A 451 -14.36 -21.44 -0.55
C VAL A 451 -13.78 -20.82 0.72
N ALA A 452 -14.45 -19.80 1.24
CA ALA A 452 -13.99 -19.12 2.44
C ALA A 452 -13.77 -20.10 3.60
N PRO A 453 -12.60 -20.08 4.26
CA PRO A 453 -12.41 -20.72 5.54
C PRO A 453 -13.46 -20.26 6.56
N LYS A 454 -13.79 -21.11 7.55
CA LYS A 454 -14.79 -20.76 8.58
C LYS A 454 -14.34 -19.60 9.46
N GLU A 455 -13.05 -19.40 9.57
CA GLU A 455 -12.37 -18.37 10.34
C GLU A 455 -12.63 -16.96 9.81
N ILE A 456 -12.92 -16.82 8.51
CA ILE A 456 -13.25 -15.50 7.93
C ILE A 456 -14.61 -15.04 8.46
N THR A 457 -14.62 -14.01 9.29
CA THR A 457 -15.84 -13.42 9.83
C THR A 457 -16.43 -12.33 8.91
N ALA A 458 -17.70 -11.97 9.11
CA ALA A 458 -18.31 -10.87 8.37
C ALA A 458 -17.60 -9.53 8.66
N GLU A 459 -17.12 -9.35 9.89
CA GLU A 459 -16.38 -8.17 10.32
C GLU A 459 -15.07 -8.01 9.55
N ALA A 460 -14.37 -9.12 9.26
CA ALA A 460 -13.10 -9.09 8.50
C ALA A 460 -13.26 -8.54 7.08
N VAL A 461 -14.46 -8.61 6.49
CA VAL A 461 -14.76 -8.17 5.12
C VAL A 461 -15.69 -6.94 5.07
N THR A 462 -16.11 -6.42 6.23
CA THR A 462 -16.97 -5.23 6.31
C THR A 462 -16.12 -4.00 6.60
N ARG A 463 -16.24 -2.98 5.74
CA ARG A 463 -15.57 -1.70 6.00
C ARG A 463 -16.14 -1.08 7.28
N PRO A 464 -15.31 -0.76 8.28
CA PRO A 464 -15.78 -0.13 9.49
C PRO A 464 -16.40 1.24 9.21
N ALA A 465 -17.47 1.58 9.89
CA ALA A 465 -18.08 2.91 9.78
C ALA A 465 -17.14 3.97 10.36
N ALA A 466 -16.97 5.07 9.66
CA ALA A 466 -16.27 6.24 10.19
C ALA A 466 -17.23 7.07 11.04
N GLU A 467 -16.95 7.21 12.33
CA GLU A 467 -17.71 8.07 13.22
C GLU A 467 -16.94 9.37 13.48
N GLY A 468 -17.61 10.52 13.32
CA GLY A 468 -17.00 11.82 13.55
C GLY A 468 -15.82 12.13 12.60
N ASN A 469 -14.83 12.86 13.11
CA ASN A 469 -13.64 13.27 12.33
C ASN A 469 -12.46 12.30 12.53
N VAL A 470 -12.69 11.00 12.27
CA VAL A 470 -11.64 9.96 12.36
C VAL A 470 -11.38 9.31 11.00
N LEU A 471 -10.18 8.79 10.80
CA LEU A 471 -9.81 7.99 9.65
C LEU A 471 -9.96 6.51 10.01
N THR A 472 -10.67 5.77 9.17
CA THR A 472 -10.91 4.35 9.41
C THR A 472 -10.13 3.52 8.41
N PRO A 473 -9.13 2.73 8.86
CA PRO A 473 -8.42 1.79 8.00
C PRO A 473 -9.37 0.75 7.42
N TYR A 474 -9.14 0.37 6.17
CA TYR A 474 -9.88 -0.68 5.47
C TYR A 474 -9.00 -1.34 4.41
N ARG A 475 -9.46 -2.46 3.85
CA ARG A 475 -8.77 -3.15 2.76
C ARG A 475 -9.52 -2.97 1.44
N GLY A 476 -8.78 -2.69 0.37
CA GLY A 476 -9.38 -2.43 -0.94
C GLY A 476 -10.20 -3.60 -1.51
N ALA A 477 -9.93 -4.83 -1.07
CA ALA A 477 -10.66 -6.03 -1.50
C ALA A 477 -12.02 -6.23 -0.80
N MET A 478 -12.29 -5.57 0.33
CA MET A 478 -13.43 -5.87 1.22
C MET A 478 -14.78 -5.96 0.50
N ALA A 479 -15.04 -5.08 -0.48
CA ALA A 479 -16.33 -5.09 -1.17
C ALA A 479 -16.57 -6.36 -2.01
N PHE A 480 -15.52 -6.87 -2.68
CA PHE A 480 -15.57 -8.14 -3.41
C PHE A 480 -15.59 -9.33 -2.47
N GLU A 481 -14.81 -9.28 -1.41
CA GLU A 481 -14.72 -10.32 -0.39
C GLU A 481 -16.04 -10.49 0.36
N ALA A 482 -16.71 -9.40 0.74
CA ALA A 482 -18.02 -9.44 1.37
C ALA A 482 -19.07 -10.08 0.46
N MET A 483 -19.07 -9.71 -0.83
CA MET A 483 -19.95 -10.30 -1.83
C MET A 483 -19.70 -11.81 -1.98
N ARG A 484 -18.43 -12.23 -2.12
CA ARG A 484 -18.04 -13.63 -2.26
C ARG A 484 -18.37 -14.44 -1.00
N LEU A 485 -18.08 -13.90 0.18
CA LEU A 485 -18.40 -14.53 1.45
C LEU A 485 -19.91 -14.75 1.62
N HIS A 486 -20.73 -13.79 1.16
CA HIS A 486 -22.18 -13.93 1.17
C HIS A 486 -22.62 -15.12 0.30
N VAL A 487 -22.07 -15.27 -0.90
CA VAL A 487 -22.35 -16.42 -1.79
C VAL A 487 -21.91 -17.75 -1.12
N ASP A 488 -20.69 -17.81 -0.61
CA ASP A 488 -20.16 -19.02 0.04
C ASP A 488 -21.02 -19.48 1.23
N ARG A 489 -21.63 -18.54 1.95
CA ARG A 489 -22.49 -18.81 3.13
C ARG A 489 -23.95 -18.94 2.84
N SER A 490 -24.41 -18.60 1.64
CA SER A 490 -25.82 -18.69 1.26
C SER A 490 -26.38 -20.11 1.20
N GLY A 491 -25.49 -21.11 1.20
CA GLY A 491 -25.83 -22.50 0.93
C GLY A 491 -26.18 -22.79 -0.54
N LYS A 492 -26.20 -21.76 -1.39
CA LYS A 492 -26.41 -21.88 -2.82
C LYS A 492 -25.04 -21.92 -3.53
N GLN A 493 -25.01 -22.58 -4.67
CA GLN A 493 -23.81 -22.66 -5.52
C GLN A 493 -24.17 -22.22 -6.95
N PRO A 494 -24.38 -20.90 -7.15
CA PRO A 494 -24.78 -20.39 -8.45
C PRO A 494 -23.73 -20.72 -9.52
N LYS A 495 -24.19 -21.01 -10.73
CA LYS A 495 -23.37 -21.42 -11.85
C LYS A 495 -23.58 -20.54 -13.07
N ALA A 496 -22.48 -20.15 -13.71
CA ALA A 496 -22.46 -19.51 -15.02
C ALA A 496 -21.88 -20.45 -16.07
N PHE A 497 -22.61 -20.66 -17.15
CA PHE A 497 -22.25 -21.54 -18.25
C PHE A 497 -21.79 -20.71 -19.45
N MET A 498 -20.59 -21.00 -19.99
CA MET A 498 -20.04 -20.32 -21.15
C MET A 498 -20.53 -21.01 -22.44
N LEU A 499 -21.49 -20.41 -23.15
CA LEU A 499 -21.94 -20.88 -24.42
C LEU A 499 -21.07 -20.29 -25.54
N THR A 500 -20.07 -21.07 -25.97
CA THR A 500 -19.07 -20.67 -26.97
C THR A 500 -19.51 -21.07 -28.40
N CYS A 501 -19.65 -20.09 -29.29
CA CYS A 501 -20.08 -20.32 -30.69
C CYS A 501 -19.45 -19.29 -31.63
N GLY A 502 -19.62 -19.44 -32.94
CA GLY A 502 -19.14 -18.51 -33.97
C GLY A 502 -17.61 -18.57 -34.16
N ASN A 503 -16.93 -17.44 -34.14
CA ASN A 503 -15.48 -17.38 -34.30
C ASN A 503 -14.77 -17.97 -33.08
N LEU A 504 -14.03 -19.07 -33.25
CA LEU A 504 -13.38 -19.83 -32.17
C LEU A 504 -12.43 -18.99 -31.31
N ALA A 505 -11.61 -18.13 -31.90
CA ALA A 505 -10.63 -17.32 -31.16
C ALA A 505 -11.33 -16.28 -30.28
N MET A 506 -12.32 -15.61 -30.81
CA MET A 506 -13.13 -14.62 -30.09
C MET A 506 -14.00 -15.29 -29.03
N ALA A 507 -14.63 -16.42 -29.33
CA ALA A 507 -15.44 -17.17 -28.37
C ALA A 507 -14.63 -17.59 -27.15
N ARG A 508 -13.39 -18.10 -27.33
CA ARG A 508 -12.48 -18.45 -26.24
C ARG A 508 -12.06 -17.23 -25.41
N ALA A 509 -11.68 -16.13 -26.06
CA ALA A 509 -11.31 -14.89 -25.35
C ALA A 509 -12.46 -14.35 -24.50
N ARG A 510 -13.70 -14.37 -25.04
CA ARG A 510 -14.92 -13.97 -24.33
C ARG A 510 -15.27 -14.92 -23.17
N ALA A 511 -15.11 -16.22 -23.37
CA ALA A 511 -15.33 -17.21 -22.31
C ALA A 511 -14.33 -17.03 -21.16
N GLN A 512 -13.05 -16.88 -21.45
CA GLN A 512 -12.02 -16.64 -20.44
C GLN A 512 -12.29 -15.35 -19.63
N PHE A 513 -12.66 -14.26 -20.32
CA PHE A 513 -13.06 -13.02 -19.68
C PHE A 513 -14.27 -13.23 -18.75
N SER A 514 -15.31 -13.94 -19.23
CA SER A 514 -16.54 -14.17 -18.48
C SER A 514 -16.34 -15.09 -17.29
N CYS A 515 -15.54 -16.16 -17.41
CA CYS A 515 -15.15 -17.02 -16.29
C CYS A 515 -14.51 -16.21 -15.19
N ASN A 516 -13.54 -15.37 -15.55
CA ASN A 516 -12.86 -14.48 -14.60
C ASN A 516 -13.82 -13.48 -13.95
N PHE A 517 -14.81 -12.98 -14.73
CA PHE A 517 -15.81 -12.02 -14.27
C PHE A 517 -16.70 -12.62 -13.18
N PHE A 518 -17.34 -13.74 -13.46
CA PHE A 518 -18.30 -14.35 -12.54
C PHE A 518 -17.65 -15.01 -11.33
N ALA A 519 -16.47 -15.58 -11.49
CA ALA A 519 -15.75 -16.21 -10.37
C ALA A 519 -15.32 -15.22 -9.29
N CYS A 520 -15.19 -13.92 -9.58
CA CYS A 520 -14.93 -12.89 -8.56
C CYS A 520 -16.04 -12.78 -7.50
N ALA A 521 -17.25 -13.24 -7.81
CA ALA A 521 -18.36 -13.32 -6.86
C ALA A 521 -18.50 -14.71 -6.20
N GLY A 522 -17.59 -15.66 -6.46
CA GLY A 522 -17.77 -17.05 -6.02
C GLY A 522 -18.80 -17.84 -6.85
N ILE A 523 -19.29 -17.29 -7.97
CA ILE A 523 -20.16 -18.00 -8.91
C ILE A 523 -19.33 -19.06 -9.61
N ARG A 524 -19.73 -20.32 -9.54
CA ARG A 524 -19.06 -21.42 -10.23
C ARG A 524 -19.15 -21.22 -11.74
N VAL A 525 -18.04 -21.38 -12.43
CA VAL A 525 -17.99 -21.21 -13.88
C VAL A 525 -17.80 -22.56 -14.56
N GLN A 526 -18.59 -22.80 -15.59
CA GLN A 526 -18.44 -23.93 -16.47
C GLN A 526 -17.98 -23.44 -17.83
N ASP A 527 -16.66 -23.53 -18.03
CA ASP A 527 -16.05 -23.30 -19.34
C ASP A 527 -16.25 -24.56 -20.20
N ASN A 528 -16.47 -24.35 -21.49
CA ASN A 528 -16.81 -25.41 -22.39
C ASN A 528 -15.89 -25.42 -23.62
N THR A 529 -15.78 -26.59 -24.24
CA THR A 529 -15.31 -26.69 -25.62
C THR A 529 -16.34 -26.03 -26.56
N PHE A 530 -15.85 -25.58 -27.70
CA PHE A 530 -16.68 -24.92 -28.70
C PHE A 530 -17.84 -25.77 -29.16
N PHE A 531 -19.08 -25.20 -29.22
CA PHE A 531 -20.27 -25.85 -29.73
C PHE A 531 -20.41 -25.65 -31.21
N LYS A 532 -20.81 -26.71 -31.94
CA LYS A 532 -21.00 -26.67 -33.41
C LYS A 532 -22.30 -25.95 -33.81
N SER A 533 -23.30 -25.96 -32.92
CA SER A 533 -24.54 -25.23 -33.11
C SER A 533 -25.02 -24.57 -31.82
N ILE A 534 -25.86 -23.54 -31.93
CA ILE A 534 -26.48 -22.87 -30.80
C ILE A 534 -27.41 -23.81 -30.05
N GLU A 535 -28.14 -24.68 -30.77
CA GLU A 535 -29.05 -25.67 -30.18
C GLU A 535 -28.31 -26.66 -29.27
N GLU A 536 -27.15 -27.15 -29.71
CA GLU A 536 -26.30 -28.02 -28.92
C GLU A 536 -25.82 -27.30 -27.63
N GLY A 537 -25.36 -26.05 -27.77
CA GLY A 537 -24.91 -25.22 -26.65
C GLY A 537 -26.01 -24.94 -25.63
N VAL A 538 -27.21 -24.57 -26.09
CA VAL A 538 -28.36 -24.31 -25.21
C VAL A 538 -28.85 -25.58 -24.53
N LYS A 539 -28.88 -26.72 -25.22
CA LYS A 539 -29.22 -28.01 -24.63
C LYS A 539 -28.24 -28.32 -23.47
N ALA A 540 -26.95 -28.22 -23.72
CA ALA A 540 -25.93 -28.44 -22.70
C ALA A 540 -26.06 -27.45 -21.51
N ALA A 541 -26.38 -26.18 -21.79
CA ALA A 541 -26.61 -25.18 -20.75
C ALA A 541 -27.81 -25.55 -19.86
N LEU A 542 -28.91 -25.98 -20.43
CA LEU A 542 -30.09 -26.41 -19.68
C LEU A 542 -29.86 -27.69 -18.89
N GLU A 543 -29.09 -28.64 -19.43
CA GLU A 543 -28.67 -29.87 -18.72
C GLU A 543 -27.75 -29.54 -17.54
N SER A 544 -26.90 -28.51 -17.65
CA SER A 544 -26.01 -28.05 -16.57
C SER A 544 -26.75 -27.43 -15.39
N LYS A 545 -28.00 -27.01 -15.58
CA LYS A 545 -28.83 -26.26 -14.60
C LYS A 545 -28.14 -24.97 -14.13
N ALA A 546 -27.43 -24.28 -15.02
CA ALA A 546 -26.79 -23.01 -14.71
C ALA A 546 -27.85 -21.90 -14.64
N GLU A 547 -27.74 -21.02 -13.64
CA GLU A 547 -28.59 -19.85 -13.47
C GLU A 547 -28.28 -18.76 -14.49
N ILE A 548 -27.02 -18.71 -14.96
CA ILE A 548 -26.54 -17.73 -15.95
C ILE A 548 -25.99 -18.47 -17.16
N VAL A 549 -26.42 -18.06 -18.37
CA VAL A 549 -25.85 -18.52 -19.63
C VAL A 549 -25.20 -17.34 -20.33
N VAL A 550 -23.92 -17.42 -20.57
CA VAL A 550 -23.12 -16.35 -21.19
C VAL A 550 -22.83 -16.73 -22.64
N VAL A 551 -23.38 -15.99 -23.59
CA VAL A 551 -23.06 -16.15 -25.03
C VAL A 551 -21.67 -15.54 -25.28
N CYS A 552 -20.75 -16.37 -25.73
CA CYS A 552 -19.36 -16.03 -26.02
C CYS A 552 -19.10 -16.23 -27.52
N ALA A 553 -19.15 -15.14 -28.29
CA ALA A 553 -18.96 -15.11 -29.73
C ALA A 553 -18.21 -13.85 -30.19
N SER A 554 -18.05 -13.64 -31.49
CA SER A 554 -17.55 -12.36 -32.01
C SER A 554 -18.66 -11.29 -32.00
N ASP A 555 -18.26 -10.02 -32.08
CA ASP A 555 -19.25 -8.91 -32.11
C ASP A 555 -20.22 -9.01 -33.29
N ASP A 556 -19.78 -9.55 -34.44
CA ASP A 556 -20.59 -9.74 -35.64
C ASP A 556 -21.58 -10.89 -35.47
N ASP A 557 -21.24 -11.93 -34.69
CA ASP A 557 -22.11 -13.11 -34.52
C ASP A 557 -23.28 -12.85 -33.58
N TYR A 558 -23.21 -11.83 -32.70
CA TYR A 558 -24.22 -11.62 -31.64
C TYR A 558 -25.61 -11.23 -32.19
N ALA A 559 -25.70 -10.54 -33.32
CA ALA A 559 -26.96 -10.14 -33.90
C ALA A 559 -27.88 -11.34 -34.20
N GLU A 560 -27.30 -12.49 -34.58
CA GLU A 560 -28.02 -13.74 -34.84
C GLU A 560 -28.05 -14.67 -33.63
N ALA A 561 -26.87 -14.85 -32.96
CA ALA A 561 -26.71 -15.82 -31.89
C ALA A 561 -27.53 -15.47 -30.63
N ALA A 562 -27.52 -14.22 -30.19
CA ALA A 562 -28.13 -13.86 -28.91
C ALA A 562 -29.68 -13.99 -28.93
N PRO A 563 -30.43 -13.54 -29.98
CA PRO A 563 -31.86 -13.76 -30.06
C PRO A 563 -32.24 -15.26 -30.11
N LYS A 564 -31.47 -16.07 -30.85
CA LYS A 564 -31.71 -17.49 -30.98
C LYS A 564 -31.48 -18.22 -29.62
N VAL A 565 -30.42 -17.86 -28.89
CA VAL A 565 -30.20 -18.38 -27.55
C VAL A 565 -31.33 -17.98 -26.60
N LYS A 566 -31.80 -16.71 -26.65
CA LYS A 566 -32.93 -16.24 -25.85
C LYS A 566 -34.21 -17.07 -26.09
N GLU A 567 -34.55 -17.30 -27.34
CA GLU A 567 -35.73 -18.11 -27.73
C GLU A 567 -35.62 -19.52 -27.14
N LEU A 568 -34.49 -20.20 -27.35
CA LEU A 568 -34.27 -21.58 -26.92
C LEU A 568 -34.17 -21.73 -25.39
N LEU A 569 -33.61 -20.74 -24.68
CA LEU A 569 -33.57 -20.72 -23.20
C LEU A 569 -34.97 -20.55 -22.59
N ALA A 570 -35.88 -19.88 -23.28
CA ALA A 570 -37.26 -19.66 -22.86
C ALA A 570 -37.40 -19.15 -21.40
N GLY A 571 -36.48 -18.26 -20.96
CA GLY A 571 -36.49 -17.68 -19.64
C GLY A 571 -36.00 -18.60 -18.48
N LYS A 572 -35.48 -19.78 -18.79
CA LYS A 572 -35.00 -20.75 -17.75
C LYS A 572 -33.67 -20.38 -17.11
N ALA A 573 -32.94 -19.44 -17.69
CA ALA A 573 -31.69 -18.91 -17.16
C ALA A 573 -31.52 -17.44 -17.55
N ILE A 574 -30.71 -16.71 -16.80
CA ILE A 574 -30.33 -15.32 -17.13
C ILE A 574 -29.41 -15.35 -18.34
N LEU A 575 -29.83 -14.76 -19.44
CA LEU A 575 -29.01 -14.61 -20.64
C LEU A 575 -28.08 -13.40 -20.49
N VAL A 576 -26.78 -13.60 -20.73
CA VAL A 576 -25.77 -12.56 -20.74
C VAL A 576 -24.96 -12.61 -22.04
N VAL A 577 -24.66 -11.45 -22.62
CA VAL A 577 -23.81 -11.31 -23.81
C VAL A 577 -22.41 -10.84 -23.37
N ALA A 578 -21.38 -11.59 -23.76
CA ALA A 578 -19.99 -11.26 -23.41
C ALA A 578 -19.38 -10.29 -24.42
N GLY A 579 -19.67 -9.01 -24.31
CA GLY A 579 -19.20 -7.97 -25.23
C GLY A 579 -19.98 -6.68 -25.11
N ALA A 580 -19.63 -5.72 -25.94
CA ALA A 580 -20.40 -4.51 -26.19
C ALA A 580 -20.50 -4.31 -27.73
N PRO A 581 -21.22 -5.20 -28.40
CA PRO A 581 -21.32 -5.20 -29.88
C PRO A 581 -22.06 -3.96 -30.38
N ALA A 582 -21.82 -3.58 -31.63
CA ALA A 582 -22.53 -2.46 -32.28
C ALA A 582 -24.05 -2.68 -32.36
N CYS A 583 -24.49 -3.96 -32.45
CA CYS A 583 -25.90 -4.35 -32.46
C CYS A 583 -26.57 -4.35 -31.06
N ALA A 584 -25.90 -3.92 -30.00
CA ALA A 584 -26.47 -3.91 -28.66
C ALA A 584 -27.83 -3.18 -28.56
N PRO A 585 -28.07 -2.00 -29.19
CA PRO A 585 -29.38 -1.36 -29.16
C PRO A 585 -30.49 -2.20 -29.78
N GLU A 586 -30.21 -2.96 -30.85
CA GLU A 586 -31.13 -3.86 -31.50
C GLU A 586 -31.46 -5.08 -30.63
N LEU A 587 -30.46 -5.59 -29.91
CA LEU A 587 -30.63 -6.67 -28.94
C LEU A 587 -31.42 -6.20 -27.70
N GLU A 588 -31.21 -4.99 -27.25
CA GLU A 588 -31.98 -4.37 -26.15
C GLU A 588 -33.44 -4.21 -26.52
N ALA A 589 -33.76 -3.79 -27.77
CA ALA A 589 -35.12 -3.70 -28.28
C ALA A 589 -35.82 -5.07 -28.30
N GLN A 590 -35.06 -6.15 -28.41
CA GLN A 590 -35.55 -7.53 -28.29
C GLN A 590 -35.56 -8.05 -26.85
N GLY A 591 -35.28 -7.18 -25.86
CA GLY A 591 -35.25 -7.52 -24.43
C GLY A 591 -34.03 -8.35 -24.00
N ILE A 592 -32.88 -8.21 -24.68
CA ILE A 592 -31.60 -8.74 -24.29
C ILE A 592 -30.79 -7.57 -23.71
N THR A 593 -30.79 -7.40 -22.41
CA THR A 593 -30.30 -6.20 -21.73
C THR A 593 -29.02 -6.44 -20.90
N ASN A 594 -28.61 -7.70 -20.75
CA ASN A 594 -27.47 -8.06 -19.93
C ASN A 594 -26.19 -8.19 -20.76
N PHE A 595 -25.30 -7.21 -20.64
CA PHE A 595 -24.00 -7.19 -21.31
C PHE A 595 -22.87 -7.09 -20.29
N ILE A 596 -21.79 -7.84 -20.49
CA ILE A 596 -20.56 -7.72 -19.71
C ILE A 596 -19.37 -7.41 -20.62
N SER A 597 -18.58 -6.43 -20.27
CA SER A 597 -17.42 -6.00 -21.05
C SER A 597 -16.32 -5.43 -20.16
N VAL A 598 -15.17 -5.09 -20.75
CA VAL A 598 -14.08 -4.38 -20.05
C VAL A 598 -14.49 -3.00 -19.51
N LYS A 599 -15.65 -2.47 -19.92
CA LYS A 599 -16.19 -1.19 -19.43
C LYS A 599 -17.18 -1.38 -18.27
N SER A 600 -17.58 -2.60 -17.96
CA SER A 600 -18.56 -2.89 -16.90
C SER A 600 -18.01 -2.53 -15.52
N ASN A 601 -18.89 -2.02 -14.65
CA ASN A 601 -18.62 -1.99 -13.22
C ASN A 601 -18.84 -3.42 -12.68
N VAL A 602 -17.74 -4.16 -12.52
CA VAL A 602 -17.77 -5.58 -12.19
C VAL A 602 -18.50 -5.85 -10.88
N LEU A 603 -18.19 -5.04 -9.84
CA LEU A 603 -18.80 -5.20 -8.53
C LEU A 603 -20.32 -5.03 -8.55
N GLU A 604 -20.80 -3.93 -9.15
CA GLU A 604 -22.23 -3.66 -9.18
C GLU A 604 -22.98 -4.61 -10.12
N THR A 605 -22.37 -4.99 -11.24
CA THR A 605 -22.95 -5.98 -12.16
C THR A 605 -23.08 -7.36 -11.50
N LEU A 606 -22.08 -7.78 -10.73
CA LEU A 606 -22.15 -9.06 -10.00
C LEU A 606 -23.20 -9.02 -8.90
N LYS A 607 -23.28 -7.94 -8.11
CA LYS A 607 -24.35 -7.75 -7.12
C LYS A 607 -25.74 -7.81 -7.74
N PHE A 608 -25.91 -7.20 -8.93
CA PHE A 608 -27.16 -7.29 -9.66
C PHE A 608 -27.53 -8.75 -9.98
N TYR A 609 -26.60 -9.54 -10.54
CA TYR A 609 -26.89 -10.93 -10.86
C TYR A 609 -27.16 -11.79 -9.62
N LEU A 610 -26.44 -11.58 -8.53
CA LEU A 610 -26.71 -12.29 -7.27
C LEU A 610 -28.13 -12.00 -6.77
N LYS A 611 -28.55 -10.75 -6.81
CA LYS A 611 -29.92 -10.35 -6.43
C LYS A 611 -30.99 -11.00 -7.33
N GLU A 612 -30.77 -11.06 -8.64
CA GLU A 612 -31.68 -11.74 -9.60
C GLU A 612 -31.79 -13.26 -9.31
N MET A 613 -30.73 -13.87 -8.77
CA MET A 613 -30.71 -15.27 -8.35
C MET A 613 -31.25 -15.48 -6.91
N GLY A 614 -31.67 -14.41 -6.24
CA GLY A 614 -32.16 -14.46 -4.86
C GLY A 614 -31.07 -14.78 -3.83
N ILE A 615 -29.87 -14.28 -4.07
CA ILE A 615 -28.69 -14.40 -3.18
C ILE A 615 -28.32 -13.03 -2.63
#